data_233d649d694e5124d25193a08de98f8c
#
_entry.id   233d649d694e5124d25193a08de98f8c
#
_cell.length_a   1.000
_cell.length_b   1.000
_cell.length_c   1.000
_cell.angle_alpha   90.00
_cell.angle_beta   90.00
_cell.angle_gamma   90.00
#
_symmetry.space_group_name_H-M   'P 1'
#
loop_
_entity.id
_entity.type
_entity.pdbx_description
1 polymer ?
#
loop_
_entity_poly.entity_id
_entity_poly.type
_entity_poly.pdbx_seq_one_letter_code
_entity_poly.pdbx_strand_id
1 'polypeptide(L)'
;MLVLIDQLVKEHSEIFTDLTEANNLGIITKEGQSKLFSAKADLLVHLKNKDEHLYPILRKEAENNKDIESILNLFSIEMDDISKSVMEFIDKYSNGVLDSKYVESFESIFAILSARMKEEESVIFAEYEKISQ
;
A
#
# COMPACT_ATOMS: atom_id res chain seq x y z
N MET A 1 13.62 9.72 -16.90
CA MET A 1 12.25 9.70 -16.39
C MET A 1 11.91 8.33 -15.83
N LEU A 2 11.33 8.30 -14.67
CA LEU A 2 11.11 7.05 -13.95
C LEU A 2 9.62 6.66 -14.01
N VAL A 3 9.24 6.06 -15.13
CA VAL A 3 7.87 5.63 -15.42
C VAL A 3 7.34 4.71 -14.32
N LEU A 4 8.20 3.80 -13.82
CA LEU A 4 7.80 2.88 -12.76
C LEU A 4 7.40 3.63 -11.48
N ILE A 5 8.22 4.59 -11.05
CA ILE A 5 7.93 5.35 -9.82
C ILE A 5 6.65 6.16 -9.97
N ASP A 6 6.46 6.81 -11.11
CA ASP A 6 5.22 7.55 -11.39
C ASP A 6 4.00 6.63 -11.30
N GLN A 7 4.10 5.43 -11.84
CA GLN A 7 3.02 4.43 -11.77
C GLN A 7 2.75 3.97 -10.34
N LEU A 8 3.81 3.71 -9.56
CA LEU A 8 3.66 3.28 -8.17
C LEU A 8 3.04 4.36 -7.28
N VAL A 9 3.44 5.62 -7.49
CA VAL A 9 2.85 6.76 -6.76
C VAL A 9 1.37 6.92 -7.12
N LYS A 10 1.03 6.77 -8.39
CA LYS A 10 -0.36 6.80 -8.84
C LYS A 10 -1.18 5.70 -8.18
N GLU A 11 -0.61 4.49 -8.06
CA GLU A 11 -1.28 3.38 -7.40
C GLU A 11 -1.55 3.68 -5.93
N HIS A 12 -0.62 4.32 -5.21
CA HIS A 12 -0.87 4.80 -3.85
C HIS A 12 -2.10 5.69 -3.78
N SER A 13 -2.17 6.66 -4.68
CA SER A 13 -3.28 7.61 -4.75
C SER A 13 -4.62 6.91 -5.02
N GLU A 14 -4.64 5.93 -5.92
CA GLU A 14 -5.85 5.17 -6.25
C GLU A 14 -6.36 4.38 -5.05
N ILE A 15 -5.47 3.75 -4.28
CA ILE A 15 -5.83 3.00 -3.08
C ILE A 15 -6.50 3.93 -2.06
N PHE A 16 -5.91 5.09 -1.80
CA PHE A 16 -6.47 6.06 -0.86
C PHE A 16 -7.79 6.62 -1.33
N THR A 17 -7.93 6.88 -2.62
CA THR A 17 -9.18 7.36 -3.21
C THR A 17 -10.30 6.33 -2.98
N ASP A 18 -10.02 5.06 -3.26
CA ASP A 18 -11.00 3.99 -3.07
C ASP A 18 -11.41 3.84 -1.61
N LEU A 19 -10.44 3.88 -0.68
CA LEU A 19 -10.74 3.79 0.75
C LEU A 19 -11.57 4.98 1.23
N THR A 20 -11.22 6.18 0.79
CA THR A 20 -11.93 7.41 1.15
C THR A 20 -13.37 7.37 0.61
N GLU A 21 -13.54 6.98 -0.65
CA GLU A 21 -14.87 6.87 -1.26
C GLU A 21 -15.72 5.80 -0.58
N ALA A 22 -15.11 4.65 -0.23
CA ALA A 22 -15.82 3.60 0.50
C ALA A 22 -16.36 4.11 1.82
N ASN A 23 -15.54 4.86 2.55
CA ASN A 23 -15.95 5.45 3.83
C ASN A 23 -17.05 6.49 3.66
N ASN A 24 -16.94 7.34 2.65
CA ASN A 24 -17.91 8.40 2.39
C ASN A 24 -19.25 7.85 1.91
N LEU A 25 -19.24 6.82 1.07
CA LEU A 25 -20.47 6.16 0.59
C LEU A 25 -21.12 5.28 1.65
N GLY A 26 -20.34 4.81 2.61
CA GLY A 26 -20.78 3.92 3.67
C GLY A 26 -20.68 2.45 3.28
N ILE A 27 -20.11 1.65 4.18
CA ILE A 27 -19.87 0.22 3.91
C ILE A 27 -21.14 -0.63 3.93
N ILE A 28 -22.26 -0.07 4.37
CA ILE A 28 -23.54 -0.77 4.31
C ILE A 28 -24.20 -0.66 2.92
N THR A 29 -23.67 0.22 2.06
CA THR A 29 -24.15 0.36 0.68
C THR A 29 -23.35 -0.53 -0.26
N LYS A 30 -23.99 -0.90 -1.38
CA LYS A 30 -23.29 -1.68 -2.43
C LYS A 30 -22.14 -0.89 -3.02
N GLU A 31 -22.31 0.43 -3.19
CA GLU A 31 -21.30 1.31 -3.74
C GLU A 31 -20.07 1.39 -2.83
N GLY A 32 -20.29 1.52 -1.52
CA GLY A 32 -19.22 1.52 -0.54
C GLY A 32 -18.47 0.20 -0.50
N GLN A 33 -19.18 -0.92 -0.54
CA GLN A 33 -18.59 -2.26 -0.59
C GLN A 33 -17.78 -2.45 -1.87
N SER A 34 -18.28 -1.98 -3.00
CA SER A 34 -17.59 -2.04 -4.29
C SER A 34 -16.27 -1.28 -4.23
N LYS A 35 -16.25 -0.11 -3.56
CA LYS A 35 -15.02 0.66 -3.39
C LYS A 35 -14.00 -0.06 -2.49
N LEU A 36 -14.45 -0.77 -1.47
CA LEU A 36 -13.55 -1.61 -0.66
C LEU A 36 -12.92 -2.73 -1.49
N PHE A 37 -13.70 -3.39 -2.35
CA PHE A 37 -13.18 -4.39 -3.26
C PHE A 37 -12.18 -3.80 -4.25
N SER A 38 -12.46 -2.59 -4.76
CA SER A 38 -11.52 -1.88 -5.64
C SER A 38 -10.22 -1.57 -4.94
N ALA A 39 -10.28 -1.13 -3.68
CA ALA A 39 -9.09 -0.86 -2.88
C ALA A 39 -8.25 -2.12 -2.70
N LYS A 40 -8.88 -3.26 -2.44
CA LYS A 40 -8.19 -4.54 -2.32
C LYS A 40 -7.51 -4.93 -3.63
N ALA A 41 -8.22 -4.84 -4.74
CA ALA A 41 -7.67 -5.16 -6.06
C ALA A 41 -6.49 -4.26 -6.40
N ASP A 42 -6.61 -2.96 -6.16
CA ASP A 42 -5.56 -1.98 -6.42
C ASP A 42 -4.33 -2.25 -5.54
N LEU A 43 -4.54 -2.62 -4.28
CA LEU A 43 -3.44 -2.96 -3.38
C LEU A 43 -2.71 -4.21 -3.86
N LEU A 44 -3.43 -5.25 -4.30
CA LEU A 44 -2.81 -6.47 -4.81
C LEU A 44 -1.99 -6.20 -6.08
N VAL A 45 -2.51 -5.39 -7.00
CA VAL A 45 -1.79 -4.98 -8.22
C VAL A 45 -0.53 -4.22 -7.85
N HIS A 46 -0.63 -3.30 -6.90
CA HIS A 46 0.49 -2.48 -6.44
C HIS A 46 1.60 -3.34 -5.84
N LEU A 47 1.24 -4.29 -4.97
CA LEU A 47 2.20 -5.21 -4.36
C LEU A 47 2.89 -6.07 -5.42
N LYS A 48 2.14 -6.55 -6.41
CA LYS A 48 2.69 -7.34 -7.50
C LYS A 48 3.67 -6.52 -8.35
N ASN A 49 3.31 -5.28 -8.68
CA ASN A 49 4.20 -4.40 -9.46
C ASN A 49 5.52 -4.15 -8.72
N LYS A 50 5.47 -3.94 -7.42
CA LYS A 50 6.68 -3.76 -6.61
C LYS A 50 7.53 -5.04 -6.59
N ASP A 51 6.89 -6.19 -6.41
CA ASP A 51 7.60 -7.48 -6.33
C ASP A 51 8.25 -7.85 -7.67
N GLU A 52 7.63 -7.50 -8.78
CA GLU A 52 8.13 -7.86 -10.10
C GLU A 52 9.14 -6.83 -10.68
N HIS A 53 8.96 -5.54 -10.37
CA HIS A 53 9.68 -4.49 -11.08
C HIS A 53 10.55 -3.59 -10.20
N LEU A 54 10.26 -3.49 -8.91
CA LEU A 54 11.00 -2.60 -8.01
C LEU A 54 12.00 -3.35 -7.13
N TYR A 55 11.50 -4.28 -6.33
CA TYR A 55 12.33 -4.96 -5.34
C TYR A 55 13.45 -5.82 -5.91
N PRO A 56 13.29 -6.51 -7.05
CA PRO A 56 14.41 -7.26 -7.62
C PRO A 56 15.63 -6.40 -7.93
N ILE A 57 15.41 -5.18 -8.43
CA ILE A 57 16.48 -4.24 -8.74
C ILE A 57 17.15 -3.75 -7.45
N LEU A 58 16.36 -3.41 -6.45
CA LEU A 58 16.87 -2.97 -5.15
C LEU A 58 17.63 -4.07 -4.43
N ARG A 59 17.14 -5.31 -4.47
CA ARG A 59 17.80 -6.45 -3.85
C ARG A 59 19.15 -6.75 -4.50
N LYS A 60 19.24 -6.57 -5.80
CA LYS A 60 20.52 -6.73 -6.52
C LYS A 60 21.53 -5.68 -6.07
N GLU A 61 21.10 -4.44 -5.94
CA GLU A 61 21.96 -3.36 -5.43
C GLU A 61 22.36 -3.62 -3.97
N ALA A 62 21.45 -4.18 -3.17
CA ALA A 62 21.69 -4.50 -1.76
C ALA A 62 22.80 -5.54 -1.56
N GLU A 63 23.10 -6.36 -2.56
CA GLU A 63 24.20 -7.31 -2.50
C GLU A 63 25.54 -6.62 -2.24
N ASN A 64 25.68 -5.37 -2.69
CA ASN A 64 26.88 -4.58 -2.55
C ASN A 64 26.69 -3.31 -1.71
N ASN A 65 25.54 -3.16 -1.06
CA ASN A 65 25.20 -1.97 -0.27
C ASN A 65 24.40 -2.36 0.96
N LYS A 66 25.10 -2.38 2.10
CA LYS A 66 24.49 -2.80 3.38
C LYS A 66 23.42 -1.86 3.88
N ASP A 67 23.49 -0.59 3.54
CA ASP A 67 22.46 0.39 3.94
C ASP A 67 21.16 0.08 3.25
N ILE A 68 21.21 -0.20 1.94
CA ILE A 68 20.01 -0.59 1.17
C ILE A 68 19.47 -1.92 1.68
N GLU A 69 20.35 -2.89 1.96
CA GLU A 69 19.95 -4.19 2.51
C GLU A 69 19.14 -4.03 3.81
N SER A 70 19.67 -3.22 4.74
CA SER A 70 19.02 -2.97 6.03
C SER A 70 17.66 -2.29 5.85
N ILE A 71 17.58 -1.29 4.98
CA ILE A 71 16.34 -0.57 4.67
C ILE A 71 15.30 -1.52 4.10
N LEU A 72 15.69 -2.33 3.12
CA LEU A 72 14.77 -3.28 2.47
C LEU A 72 14.26 -4.33 3.44
N ASN A 73 15.13 -4.89 4.26
CA ASN A 73 14.74 -5.92 5.22
C ASN A 73 13.71 -5.40 6.22
N LEU A 74 13.97 -4.25 6.81
CA LEU A 74 13.06 -3.63 7.76
C LEU A 74 11.73 -3.27 7.10
N PHE A 75 11.79 -2.61 5.95
CA PHE A 75 10.61 -2.14 5.25
C PHE A 75 9.72 -3.30 4.78
N SER A 76 10.33 -4.37 4.28
CA SER A 76 9.61 -5.56 3.81
C SER A 76 8.79 -6.22 4.93
N ILE A 77 9.38 -6.37 6.13
CA ILE A 77 8.69 -6.95 7.27
C ILE A 77 7.50 -6.09 7.68
N GLU A 78 7.70 -4.78 7.79
CA GLU A 78 6.65 -3.85 8.18
C GLU A 78 5.52 -3.80 7.15
N MET A 79 5.85 -3.82 5.86
CA MET A 79 4.84 -3.79 4.79
C MET A 79 4.02 -5.05 4.72
N ASP A 80 4.63 -6.22 4.98
CA ASP A 80 3.89 -7.48 5.02
C ASP A 80 2.82 -7.44 6.12
N ASP A 81 3.17 -6.96 7.31
CA ASP A 81 2.23 -6.85 8.43
C ASP A 81 1.11 -5.86 8.14
N ILE A 82 1.45 -4.70 7.58
CA ILE A 82 0.47 -3.65 7.27
C ILE A 82 -0.48 -4.12 6.17
N SER A 83 0.06 -4.71 5.11
CA SER A 83 -0.75 -5.23 3.99
C SER A 83 -1.73 -6.29 4.47
N LYS A 84 -1.30 -7.18 5.35
CA LYS A 84 -2.17 -8.20 5.95
C LYS A 84 -3.29 -7.55 6.76
N SER A 85 -2.98 -6.56 7.58
CA SER A 85 -3.97 -5.84 8.38
C SER A 85 -5.00 -5.13 7.49
N VAL A 86 -4.55 -4.50 6.41
CA VAL A 86 -5.44 -3.83 5.45
C VAL A 86 -6.36 -4.84 4.77
N MET A 87 -5.82 -5.98 4.34
CA MET A 87 -6.62 -7.03 3.71
C MET A 87 -7.67 -7.59 4.67
N GLU A 88 -7.30 -7.83 5.92
CA GLU A 88 -8.22 -8.31 6.95
C GLU A 88 -9.36 -7.30 7.19
N PHE A 89 -9.02 -6.02 7.24
CA PHE A 89 -10.01 -4.94 7.37
C PHE A 89 -11.01 -4.96 6.20
N ILE A 90 -10.49 -5.02 4.97
CA ILE A 90 -11.33 -5.03 3.76
C ILE A 90 -12.21 -6.26 3.74
N ASP A 91 -11.66 -7.44 4.02
CA ASP A 91 -12.42 -8.68 4.02
C ASP A 91 -13.52 -8.68 5.07
N LYS A 92 -13.24 -8.09 6.25
CA LYS A 92 -14.23 -8.00 7.32
C LYS A 92 -15.41 -7.10 6.95
N TYR A 93 -15.14 -5.95 6.33
CA TYR A 93 -16.17 -4.93 6.11
C TYR A 93 -16.75 -4.89 4.70
N SER A 94 -16.20 -5.66 3.76
CA SER A 94 -16.70 -5.65 2.38
C SER A 94 -18.03 -6.38 2.20
N ASN A 95 -18.46 -7.14 3.19
CA ASN A 95 -19.78 -7.81 3.18
C ASN A 95 -20.90 -6.94 3.77
N GLY A 96 -20.60 -5.69 4.11
CA GLY A 96 -21.60 -4.73 4.56
C GLY A 96 -21.97 -4.79 6.04
N VAL A 97 -21.26 -5.57 6.83
CA VAL A 97 -21.50 -5.65 8.27
C VAL A 97 -20.80 -4.50 8.97
N LEU A 98 -21.56 -3.60 9.57
CA LEU A 98 -21.02 -2.46 10.33
C LEU A 98 -21.08 -2.78 11.82
N ASP A 99 -19.95 -2.65 12.50
CA ASP A 99 -19.86 -2.84 13.95
C ASP A 99 -19.31 -1.59 14.64
N SER A 100 -19.26 -1.60 15.97
CA SER A 100 -18.83 -0.47 16.77
C SER A 100 -17.34 -0.13 16.60
N LYS A 101 -16.56 -1.02 16.03
CA LYS A 101 -15.10 -0.85 15.86
C LYS A 101 -14.71 -0.31 14.48
N TYR A 102 -15.68 -0.17 13.57
CA TYR A 102 -15.37 0.23 12.19
C TYR A 102 -14.63 1.55 12.12
N VAL A 103 -15.12 2.60 12.77
CA VAL A 103 -14.55 3.95 12.68
C VAL A 103 -13.10 3.94 13.16
N GLU A 104 -12.86 3.35 14.33
CA GLU A 104 -11.52 3.25 14.92
C GLU A 104 -10.59 2.44 14.00
N SER A 105 -11.08 1.32 13.49
CA SER A 105 -10.30 0.45 12.59
C SER A 105 -9.96 1.15 11.29
N PHE A 106 -10.92 1.87 10.70
CA PHE A 106 -10.70 2.62 9.47
C PHE A 106 -9.64 3.71 9.68
N GLU A 107 -9.78 4.51 10.73
CA GLU A 107 -8.84 5.58 11.03
C GLU A 107 -7.42 5.04 11.26
N SER A 108 -7.32 3.93 12.00
CA SER A 108 -6.04 3.29 12.28
C SER A 108 -5.36 2.77 10.99
N ILE A 109 -6.10 2.02 10.19
CA ILE A 109 -5.61 1.47 8.92
C ILE A 109 -5.20 2.59 7.96
N PHE A 110 -6.03 3.61 7.83
CA PHE A 110 -5.77 4.73 6.93
C PHE A 110 -4.50 5.50 7.34
N ALA A 111 -4.36 5.78 8.64
CA ALA A 111 -3.19 6.50 9.15
C ALA A 111 -1.89 5.70 8.99
N ILE A 112 -1.92 4.42 9.33
CA ILE A 112 -0.74 3.55 9.23
C ILE A 112 -0.32 3.38 7.77
N LEU A 113 -1.28 3.11 6.88
CA LEU A 113 -1.01 2.93 5.46
C LEU A 113 -0.48 4.22 4.84
N SER A 114 -1.08 5.37 5.19
CA SER A 114 -0.64 6.68 4.71
C SER A 114 0.80 6.98 5.10
N ALA A 115 1.13 6.77 6.38
CA ALA A 115 2.49 7.00 6.88
C ALA A 115 3.50 6.09 6.17
N ARG A 116 3.14 4.84 5.97
CA ARG A 116 4.04 3.86 5.35
C ARG A 116 4.26 4.15 3.87
N MET A 117 3.22 4.55 3.15
CA MET A 117 3.36 4.90 1.73
C MET A 117 4.21 6.15 1.52
N LYS A 118 4.08 7.15 2.41
CA LYS A 118 4.94 8.34 2.37
C LYS A 118 6.40 7.97 2.62
N GLU A 119 6.66 7.08 3.55
CA GLU A 119 8.01 6.61 3.85
C GLU A 119 8.58 5.81 2.67
N GLU A 120 7.76 4.99 2.02
CA GLU A 120 8.16 4.25 0.83
C GLU A 120 8.58 5.21 -0.29
N GLU A 121 7.78 6.25 -0.53
CA GLU A 121 8.08 7.25 -1.57
C GLU A 121 9.35 8.03 -1.25
N SER A 122 9.56 8.41 0.00
CA SER A 122 10.71 9.23 0.38
C SER A 122 12.01 8.43 0.54
N VAL A 123 11.95 7.13 0.81
CA VAL A 123 13.12 6.29 1.07
C VAL A 123 13.33 5.26 -0.03
N ILE A 124 12.36 4.36 -0.21
CA ILE A 124 12.51 3.22 -1.14
C ILE A 124 12.54 3.69 -2.60
N PHE A 125 11.56 4.51 -2.98
CA PHE A 125 11.48 5.00 -4.36
C PHE A 125 12.65 5.94 -4.68
N ALA A 126 13.11 6.72 -3.68
CA ALA A 126 14.26 7.60 -3.85
C ALA A 126 15.55 6.79 -4.10
N GLU A 127 15.74 5.66 -3.41
CA GLU A 127 16.87 4.77 -3.65
C GLU A 127 16.83 4.16 -5.05
N TYR A 128 15.64 3.76 -5.49
CA TYR A 128 15.47 3.26 -6.86
C TYR A 128 15.83 4.32 -7.90
N GLU A 129 15.41 5.57 -7.68
CA GLU A 129 15.75 6.68 -8.59
C GLU A 129 17.27 6.89 -8.71
N LYS A 130 17.99 6.80 -7.60
CA LYS A 130 19.45 6.94 -7.59
C LYS A 130 20.12 5.85 -8.41
N ILE A 131 19.64 4.62 -8.30
CA ILE A 131 20.19 3.46 -9.01
C ILE A 131 19.91 3.56 -10.51
N SER A 132 18.76 4.10 -10.88
CA SER A 132 18.28 4.14 -12.27
C SER A 132 18.84 5.31 -13.08
N GLN A 133 19.58 6.20 -12.46
CA GLN A 133 20.21 7.34 -13.15
C GLN A 133 21.50 6.96 -13.85
#